data_e751aa9baaec28191aece727e1e239d1
#
_entry.id   e751aa9baaec28191aece727e1e239d1
#
_cell.length_a   1.000
_cell.length_b   1.000
_cell.length_c   1.000
_cell.angle_alpha   90.00
_cell.angle_beta   90.00
_cell.angle_gamma   90.00
#
_symmetry.space_group_name_H-M   'P 1'
#
loop_
_entity.id
_entity.type
_entity.pdbx_description
1 polymer ?
#
loop_
_entity_poly.entity_id
_entity_poly.type
_entity_poly.pdbx_seq_one_letter_code
_entity_poly.pdbx_strand_id
1 'polypeptide(L)'
;MSDIRIGISGWRYGPWRKDFYPKGLKQDDELAFASRAVNSIEINGSFYSLQTPERYLGWREQTPDGFVFAVKWPRYITHVRRLKDIEEPVANFFASGPLLLGEKLGPFLWQFPPSMKFDEDRFARFFELLPHTRKAARERAQGCAERLKGNGSLAIKGNARLRHAVEIRHESFLCEAFIKLLRKHRVALVVADSAGKWPCVEDVTADFVYMRLHGDVELYSSGYTARALRRWKQRIQQWSEGTQADDAHLVVPGPPPRRAARDVYCYFDNDQKAHAPYDARRLLQKLSLDHELMTEPGMVPEVAL
;
A
#
# COMPACT_ATOMS: atom_id res chain seq x y z
N MET A 1 14.14 1.56 -15.54
CA MET A 1 13.96 0.33 -14.75
C MET A 1 12.69 0.47 -13.93
N SER A 2 12.02 -0.62 -13.60
CA SER A 2 10.86 -0.63 -12.69
C SER A 2 11.33 -0.65 -11.23
N ASP A 3 10.59 0.02 -10.36
CA ASP A 3 10.81 -0.04 -8.91
C ASP A 3 10.06 -1.23 -8.31
N ILE A 4 10.77 -2.04 -7.51
CA ILE A 4 10.17 -3.12 -6.71
C ILE A 4 10.28 -2.75 -5.24
N ARG A 5 9.11 -2.58 -4.59
CA ARG A 5 8.99 -2.18 -3.20
C ARG A 5 8.33 -3.30 -2.40
N ILE A 6 9.10 -3.87 -1.48
CA ILE A 6 8.65 -4.97 -0.61
C ILE A 6 8.70 -4.49 0.83
N GLY A 7 7.60 -4.64 1.54
CA GLY A 7 7.50 -4.12 2.89
C GLY A 7 6.41 -4.75 3.74
N ILE A 8 6.02 -4.01 4.76
CA ILE A 8 5.11 -4.42 5.82
C ILE A 8 3.94 -3.45 5.95
N SER A 9 2.81 -3.94 6.42
CA SER A 9 1.61 -3.15 6.71
C SER A 9 1.66 -2.63 8.15
N GLY A 10 2.16 -1.40 8.31
CA GLY A 10 2.41 -0.79 9.62
C GLY A 10 3.72 -1.24 10.25
N TRP A 11 4.06 -0.65 11.41
CA TRP A 11 5.31 -0.93 12.12
C TRP A 11 5.18 -0.93 13.65
N ARG A 12 4.07 -0.49 14.22
CA ARG A 12 3.85 -0.41 15.67
C ARG A 12 3.05 -1.58 16.19
N TYR A 13 3.70 -2.72 16.38
CA TYR A 13 3.08 -3.94 16.90
C TYR A 13 3.75 -4.42 18.18
N GLY A 14 2.98 -4.54 19.26
CA GLY A 14 3.48 -5.02 20.55
C GLY A 14 4.22 -6.37 20.48
N PRO A 15 3.66 -7.38 19.76
CA PRO A 15 4.32 -8.68 19.60
C PRO A 15 5.68 -8.67 18.89
N TRP A 16 5.98 -7.60 18.11
CA TRP A 16 7.27 -7.50 17.41
C TRP A 16 8.42 -7.05 18.31
N ARG A 17 8.13 -6.53 19.51
CA ARG A 17 9.13 -6.11 20.49
C ARG A 17 9.81 -7.30 21.09
N LYS A 18 11.16 -7.28 21.17
CA LYS A 18 12.04 -8.36 21.59
C LYS A 18 12.10 -9.56 20.63
N ASP A 19 11.55 -9.41 19.42
CA ASP A 19 11.64 -10.34 18.31
C ASP A 19 12.22 -9.60 17.10
N PHE A 20 11.37 -9.01 16.26
CA PHE A 20 11.81 -8.16 15.14
C PHE A 20 12.56 -6.92 15.63
N TYR A 21 12.00 -6.21 16.62
CA TYR A 21 12.69 -5.10 17.27
C TYR A 21 13.60 -5.60 18.38
N PRO A 22 14.89 -5.18 18.40
CA PRO A 22 15.83 -5.62 19.42
C PRO A 22 15.39 -5.19 20.82
N LYS A 23 15.84 -5.94 21.82
CA LYS A 23 15.56 -5.60 23.22
C LYS A 23 16.14 -4.22 23.56
N GLY A 24 15.29 -3.34 24.10
CA GLY A 24 15.69 -1.98 24.52
C GLY A 24 15.47 -0.91 23.44
N LEU A 25 15.08 -1.26 22.22
CA LEU A 25 14.71 -0.26 21.23
C LEU A 25 13.50 0.55 21.74
N LYS A 26 13.60 1.89 21.69
CA LYS A 26 12.50 2.76 22.06
C LYS A 26 11.40 2.71 21.00
N GLN A 27 10.16 2.88 21.43
CA GLN A 27 9.01 2.84 20.50
C GLN A 27 9.07 3.92 19.42
N ASP A 28 9.68 5.06 19.71
CA ASP A 28 9.81 6.17 18.76
C ASP A 28 10.85 5.86 17.67
N ASP A 29 11.77 4.93 17.92
CA ASP A 29 12.78 4.47 16.98
C ASP A 29 12.31 3.27 16.13
N GLU A 30 11.11 2.69 16.40
CA GLU A 30 10.58 1.52 15.68
C GLU A 30 10.46 1.78 14.17
N LEU A 31 10.05 2.99 13.74
CA LEU A 31 9.99 3.34 12.33
C LEU A 31 11.38 3.44 11.70
N ALA A 32 12.30 4.10 12.39
CA ALA A 32 13.67 4.23 11.90
C ALA A 32 14.34 2.85 11.72
N PHE A 33 14.11 1.91 12.66
CA PHE A 33 14.56 0.53 12.54
C PHE A 33 13.90 -0.21 11.38
N ALA A 34 12.55 -0.21 11.34
CA ALA A 34 11.79 -0.97 10.35
C ALA A 34 12.08 -0.49 8.91
N SER A 35 12.21 0.82 8.70
CA SER A 35 12.50 1.40 7.37
C SER A 35 13.91 1.09 6.85
N ARG A 36 14.79 0.58 7.71
CA ARG A 36 16.12 0.08 7.35
C ARG A 36 16.17 -1.44 7.22
N ALA A 37 15.11 -2.13 7.65
CA ALA A 37 14.95 -3.58 7.50
C ALA A 37 14.17 -3.99 6.25
N VAL A 38 13.35 -3.08 5.68
CA VAL A 38 12.59 -3.25 4.44
C VAL A 38 12.65 -1.96 3.61
N ASN A 39 12.31 -2.00 2.31
CA ASN A 39 12.43 -0.84 1.43
C ASN A 39 11.12 -0.08 1.20
N SER A 40 10.03 -0.48 1.88
CA SER A 40 8.74 0.22 1.87
C SER A 40 7.89 -0.13 3.09
N ILE A 41 6.96 0.74 3.47
CA ILE A 41 5.96 0.47 4.51
C ILE A 41 4.61 1.03 4.07
N GLU A 42 3.53 0.27 4.31
CA GLU A 42 2.16 0.74 4.18
C GLU A 42 1.69 1.38 5.49
N ILE A 43 1.34 2.67 5.45
CA ILE A 43 0.84 3.39 6.63
C ILE A 43 -0.61 2.96 6.90
N ASN A 44 -0.82 2.19 7.97
CA ASN A 44 -2.13 1.74 8.41
C ASN A 44 -2.79 2.66 9.45
N GLY A 45 -2.04 3.50 10.14
CA GLY A 45 -2.58 4.43 11.14
C GLY A 45 -3.64 5.39 10.59
N SER A 46 -3.48 5.82 9.32
CA SER A 46 -4.43 6.67 8.60
C SER A 46 -5.79 6.01 8.34
N PHE A 47 -5.87 4.68 8.36
CA PHE A 47 -7.13 3.94 8.21
C PHE A 47 -8.08 4.15 9.39
N TYR A 48 -7.55 4.25 10.60
CA TYR A 48 -8.32 4.38 11.83
C TYR A 48 -8.65 5.83 12.18
N SER A 49 -7.74 6.76 11.91
CA SER A 49 -7.91 8.19 12.18
C SER A 49 -7.09 9.03 11.21
N LEU A 50 -7.54 10.27 10.94
CA LEU A 50 -6.72 11.23 10.24
C LEU A 50 -5.43 11.47 11.04
N GLN A 51 -4.32 11.49 10.34
CA GLN A 51 -3.02 11.84 10.89
C GLN A 51 -2.83 13.36 10.86
N THR A 52 -1.71 13.86 11.35
CA THR A 52 -1.40 15.29 11.30
C THR A 52 -0.23 15.57 10.36
N PRO A 53 -0.09 16.82 9.87
CA PRO A 53 1.04 17.21 9.04
C PRO A 53 2.39 16.90 9.67
N GLU A 54 2.53 17.15 10.99
CA GLU A 54 3.77 16.91 11.74
C GLU A 54 4.14 15.43 11.77
N ARG A 55 3.14 14.53 11.85
CA ARG A 55 3.39 13.09 11.80
C ARG A 55 3.91 12.65 10.44
N TYR A 56 3.32 13.14 9.33
CA TYR A 56 3.80 12.81 7.99
C TYR A 56 5.22 13.35 7.75
N LEU A 57 5.54 14.56 8.23
CA LEU A 57 6.89 15.12 8.20
C LEU A 57 7.86 14.26 9.02
N GLY A 58 7.50 13.93 10.27
CA GLY A 58 8.32 13.09 11.12
C GLY A 58 8.59 11.71 10.52
N TRP A 59 7.60 11.07 9.88
CA TRP A 59 7.81 9.80 9.18
C TRP A 59 8.74 9.95 7.98
N ARG A 60 8.61 11.03 7.23
CA ARG A 60 9.52 11.33 6.12
C ARG A 60 10.96 11.50 6.60
N GLU A 61 11.17 12.21 7.70
CA GLU A 61 12.49 12.49 8.25
C GLU A 61 13.17 11.28 8.89
N GLN A 62 12.40 10.39 9.54
CA GLN A 62 12.91 9.19 10.21
C GLN A 62 13.37 8.08 9.25
N THR A 63 13.03 8.15 7.97
CA THR A 63 13.28 7.07 7.01
C THR A 63 14.43 7.43 6.05
N PRO A 64 15.16 6.42 5.51
CA PRO A 64 16.25 6.67 4.57
C PRO A 64 15.81 7.39 3.29
N ASP A 65 16.75 8.00 2.59
CA ASP A 65 16.53 8.50 1.24
C ASP A 65 16.09 7.37 0.31
N GLY A 66 15.21 7.68 -0.64
CA GLY A 66 14.66 6.67 -1.55
C GLY A 66 13.61 5.73 -0.94
N PHE A 67 13.34 5.82 0.38
CA PHE A 67 12.28 5.04 1.02
C PHE A 67 10.89 5.47 0.53
N VAL A 68 9.94 4.52 0.41
CA VAL A 68 8.59 4.80 -0.10
C VAL A 68 7.53 4.32 0.89
N PHE A 69 6.53 5.16 1.12
CA PHE A 69 5.33 4.79 1.87
C PHE A 69 4.13 4.61 0.95
N ALA A 70 3.40 3.50 1.07
CA ALA A 70 2.00 3.49 0.68
C ALA A 70 1.13 4.05 1.81
N VAL A 71 -0.02 4.63 1.48
CA VAL A 71 -0.90 5.23 2.50
C VAL A 71 -2.30 4.65 2.37
N LYS A 72 -2.77 3.97 3.42
CA LYS A 72 -4.11 3.41 3.46
C LYS A 72 -5.14 4.48 3.83
N TRP A 73 -6.19 4.59 3.02
CA TRP A 73 -7.26 5.55 3.21
C TRP A 73 -8.12 5.26 4.45
N PRO A 74 -8.72 6.31 5.05
CA PRO A 74 -9.55 6.16 6.24
C PRO A 74 -10.76 5.25 6.03
N ARG A 75 -10.97 4.33 6.99
CA ARG A 75 -12.16 3.44 7.01
C ARG A 75 -13.47 4.22 7.03
N TYR A 76 -13.45 5.46 7.48
CA TYR A 76 -14.61 6.32 7.47
C TYR A 76 -15.22 6.44 6.07
N ILE A 77 -14.40 6.58 5.03
CA ILE A 77 -14.85 6.69 3.63
C ILE A 77 -15.34 5.34 3.10
N THR A 78 -14.54 4.28 3.28
CA THR A 78 -14.80 2.98 2.64
C THR A 78 -15.78 2.10 3.43
N HIS A 79 -15.72 2.10 4.76
CA HIS A 79 -16.51 1.21 5.63
C HIS A 79 -17.74 1.90 6.22
N VAL A 80 -17.61 3.15 6.68
CA VAL A 80 -18.71 3.87 7.35
C VAL A 80 -19.59 4.57 6.32
N ARG A 81 -19.03 5.49 5.53
CA ARG A 81 -19.77 6.24 4.48
C ARG A 81 -20.11 5.36 3.27
N ARG A 82 -19.35 4.30 3.03
CA ARG A 82 -19.53 3.38 1.90
C ARG A 82 -19.63 4.12 0.57
N LEU A 83 -18.74 5.10 0.39
CA LEU A 83 -18.63 6.00 -0.76
C LEU A 83 -19.82 6.96 -0.96
N LYS A 84 -20.62 7.24 0.06
CA LYS A 84 -21.70 8.25 0.00
C LYS A 84 -21.23 9.55 0.64
N ASP A 85 -21.44 10.66 -0.07
CA ASP A 85 -21.10 12.04 0.35
C ASP A 85 -19.67 12.11 0.91
N ILE A 86 -18.69 11.77 0.08
CA ILE A 86 -17.30 11.61 0.49
C ILE A 86 -16.38 12.75 0.03
N GLU A 87 -16.91 13.77 -0.60
CA GLU A 87 -16.14 14.90 -1.12
C GLU A 87 -15.37 15.62 -0.01
N GLU A 88 -16.04 16.00 1.08
CA GLU A 88 -15.40 16.60 2.25
C GLU A 88 -14.47 15.61 2.98
N PRO A 89 -14.86 14.34 3.27
CA PRO A 89 -13.93 13.35 3.80
C PRO A 89 -12.65 13.15 2.99
N VAL A 90 -12.73 13.16 1.67
CA VAL A 90 -11.57 13.09 0.77
C VAL A 90 -10.71 14.35 0.88
N ALA A 91 -11.32 15.53 0.92
CA ALA A 91 -10.64 16.80 1.13
C ALA A 91 -9.93 16.83 2.49
N ASN A 92 -10.61 16.39 3.56
CA ASN A 92 -10.06 16.30 4.91
C ASN A 92 -8.82 15.38 4.98
N PHE A 93 -8.84 14.26 4.25
CA PHE A 93 -7.68 13.38 4.20
C PHE A 93 -6.46 14.07 3.55
N PHE A 94 -6.63 14.73 2.41
CA PHE A 94 -5.53 15.45 1.79
C PHE A 94 -5.05 16.64 2.63
N ALA A 95 -5.96 17.36 3.28
CA ALA A 95 -5.63 18.43 4.21
C ALA A 95 -4.93 17.93 5.49
N SER A 96 -5.05 16.65 5.84
CA SER A 96 -4.35 16.06 6.99
C SER A 96 -2.85 15.87 6.78
N GLY A 97 -2.32 16.03 5.56
CA GLY A 97 -0.89 16.13 5.29
C GLY A 97 -0.19 14.98 4.55
N PRO A 98 -0.86 13.96 3.95
CA PRO A 98 -0.16 12.83 3.31
C PRO A 98 0.78 13.26 2.17
N LEU A 99 0.51 14.39 1.52
CA LEU A 99 1.36 14.92 0.46
C LEU A 99 2.72 15.44 0.98
N LEU A 100 2.88 15.66 2.30
CA LEU A 100 4.15 16.06 2.93
C LEU A 100 5.19 14.94 2.95
N LEU A 101 4.79 13.70 2.73
CA LEU A 101 5.74 12.61 2.46
C LEU A 101 6.62 12.92 1.24
N GLY A 102 6.19 13.85 0.38
CA GLY A 102 7.01 14.31 -0.72
C GLY A 102 7.37 13.18 -1.68
N GLU A 103 8.64 12.99 -1.97
CA GLU A 103 9.14 11.94 -2.87
C GLU A 103 8.97 10.54 -2.31
N LYS A 104 8.83 10.43 -0.98
CA LYS A 104 8.55 9.17 -0.29
C LYS A 104 7.07 8.75 -0.36
N LEU A 105 6.19 9.55 -0.97
CA LEU A 105 4.78 9.20 -1.18
C LEU A 105 4.62 8.23 -2.36
N GLY A 106 4.28 7.01 -2.07
CA GLY A 106 3.89 5.96 -3.00
C GLY A 106 2.37 5.90 -3.24
N PRO A 107 1.83 4.71 -3.55
CA PRO A 107 0.41 4.54 -3.85
C PRO A 107 -0.49 4.73 -2.63
N PHE A 108 -1.73 5.14 -2.91
CA PHE A 108 -2.83 5.14 -1.97
C PHE A 108 -3.62 3.83 -2.06
N LEU A 109 -3.89 3.19 -0.91
CA LEU A 109 -4.69 1.97 -0.82
C LEU A 109 -6.12 2.27 -0.35
N TRP A 110 -7.10 1.83 -1.11
CA TRP A 110 -8.53 1.84 -0.80
C TRP A 110 -9.00 0.41 -0.53
N GLN A 111 -9.14 0.02 0.73
CA GLN A 111 -9.65 -1.29 1.08
C GLN A 111 -11.14 -1.22 1.37
N PHE A 112 -11.93 -2.07 0.71
CA PHE A 112 -13.38 -2.19 0.93
C PHE A 112 -13.73 -3.35 1.85
N PRO A 113 -14.80 -3.24 2.68
CA PRO A 113 -15.23 -4.33 3.55
C PRO A 113 -15.89 -5.47 2.76
N PRO A 114 -15.92 -6.71 3.29
CA PRO A 114 -16.59 -7.84 2.65
C PRO A 114 -18.09 -7.63 2.37
N SER A 115 -18.73 -6.74 3.11
CA SER A 115 -20.15 -6.38 2.91
C SER A 115 -20.38 -5.36 1.78
N MET A 116 -19.31 -4.82 1.17
CA MET A 116 -19.43 -3.87 0.06
C MET A 116 -19.57 -4.63 -1.26
N LYS A 117 -20.73 -4.52 -1.89
CA LYS A 117 -20.97 -5.06 -3.24
C LYS A 117 -20.60 -4.05 -4.30
N PHE A 118 -20.24 -4.54 -5.48
CA PHE A 118 -20.01 -3.71 -6.66
C PHE A 118 -21.31 -3.05 -7.11
N ASP A 119 -21.21 -1.77 -7.40
CA ASP A 119 -22.25 -0.92 -7.99
C ASP A 119 -21.50 0.03 -8.94
N GLU A 120 -21.70 -0.16 -10.24
CA GLU A 120 -20.90 0.48 -11.29
C GLU A 120 -20.96 2.01 -11.20
N ASP A 121 -22.17 2.57 -11.05
CA ASP A 121 -22.35 4.02 -10.97
C ASP A 121 -21.68 4.64 -9.75
N ARG A 122 -21.77 3.95 -8.60
CA ARG A 122 -21.11 4.38 -7.36
C ARG A 122 -19.60 4.38 -7.50
N PHE A 123 -19.03 3.31 -8.06
CA PHE A 123 -17.60 3.22 -8.24
C PHE A 123 -17.09 4.13 -9.35
N ALA A 124 -17.87 4.38 -10.41
CA ALA A 124 -17.52 5.37 -11.44
C ALA A 124 -17.39 6.77 -10.83
N ARG A 125 -18.42 7.22 -10.10
CA ARG A 125 -18.38 8.53 -9.39
C ARG A 125 -17.23 8.61 -8.40
N PHE A 126 -16.97 7.53 -7.67
CA PHE A 126 -15.84 7.46 -6.74
C PHE A 126 -14.50 7.65 -7.46
N PHE A 127 -14.26 6.95 -8.55
CA PHE A 127 -12.99 7.06 -9.28
C PHE A 127 -12.81 8.43 -9.96
N GLU A 128 -13.88 9.10 -10.35
CA GLU A 128 -13.85 10.49 -10.85
C GLU A 128 -13.41 11.50 -9.77
N LEU A 129 -13.66 11.19 -8.50
CA LEU A 129 -13.22 12.03 -7.37
C LEU A 129 -11.72 11.91 -7.09
N LEU A 130 -11.05 10.85 -7.54
CA LEU A 130 -9.65 10.58 -7.18
C LEU A 130 -8.69 11.52 -7.91
N PRO A 131 -7.88 12.31 -7.19
CA PRO A 131 -6.88 13.14 -7.83
C PRO A 131 -5.67 12.29 -8.29
N HIS A 132 -5.31 12.41 -9.56
CA HIS A 132 -4.15 11.71 -10.12
C HIS A 132 -2.87 12.53 -10.13
N THR A 133 -2.88 13.74 -9.56
CA THR A 133 -1.69 14.59 -9.42
C THR A 133 -1.68 15.30 -8.08
N ARG A 134 -0.50 15.69 -7.61
CA ARG A 134 -0.37 16.48 -6.37
C ARG A 134 -1.13 17.81 -6.46
N LYS A 135 -1.13 18.46 -7.63
CA LYS A 135 -1.88 19.70 -7.83
C LYS A 135 -3.38 19.47 -7.62
N ALA A 136 -3.97 18.48 -8.30
CA ALA A 136 -5.38 18.14 -8.13
C ALA A 136 -5.74 17.76 -6.68
N ALA A 137 -4.85 17.05 -5.98
CA ALA A 137 -5.05 16.71 -4.56
C ALA A 137 -5.03 17.93 -3.64
N ARG A 138 -4.17 18.91 -3.93
CA ARG A 138 -4.16 20.20 -3.20
C ARG A 138 -5.42 21.02 -3.44
N GLU A 139 -5.87 21.08 -4.69
CA GLU A 139 -7.14 21.73 -5.04
C GLU A 139 -8.30 21.06 -4.31
N ARG A 140 -8.32 19.72 -4.27
CA ARG A 140 -9.32 18.96 -3.52
C ARG A 140 -9.27 19.26 -2.02
N ALA A 141 -8.09 19.38 -1.43
CA ALA A 141 -7.89 19.69 -0.02
C ALA A 141 -8.49 21.05 0.41
N GLN A 142 -8.70 21.99 -0.51
CA GLN A 142 -9.34 23.28 -0.21
C GLN A 142 -10.80 23.13 0.26
N GLY A 143 -11.48 22.05 -0.13
CA GLY A 143 -12.84 21.72 0.33
C GLY A 143 -12.90 21.05 1.71
N CYS A 144 -11.85 21.11 2.50
CA CYS A 144 -11.80 20.48 3.83
C CYS A 144 -12.65 21.25 4.86
N ALA A 145 -13.02 20.55 5.94
CA ALA A 145 -13.71 21.14 7.08
C ALA A 145 -12.91 22.30 7.69
N GLU A 146 -13.61 23.30 8.25
CA GLU A 146 -13.03 24.53 8.82
C GLU A 146 -11.85 24.28 9.76
N ARG A 147 -11.95 23.26 10.63
CA ARG A 147 -10.92 22.86 11.58
C ARG A 147 -9.57 22.45 10.95
N LEU A 148 -9.55 22.17 9.64
CA LEU A 148 -8.36 21.74 8.90
C LEU A 148 -7.84 22.81 7.93
N LYS A 149 -8.53 23.95 7.79
CA LYS A 149 -8.16 25.01 6.83
C LYS A 149 -6.74 25.56 7.03
N GLY A 150 -6.26 25.64 8.26
CA GLY A 150 -4.89 26.05 8.57
C GLY A 150 -3.82 25.12 8.03
N ASN A 151 -4.16 23.83 7.86
CA ASN A 151 -3.24 22.79 7.40
C ASN A 151 -3.16 22.69 5.86
N GLY A 152 -4.10 23.29 5.13
CA GLY A 152 -4.21 23.16 3.67
C GLY A 152 -3.17 23.95 2.86
N SER A 153 -2.39 24.82 3.50
CA SER A 153 -1.34 25.64 2.86
C SER A 153 0.01 24.95 2.73
N LEU A 154 0.03 23.62 2.81
CA LEU A 154 1.28 22.85 2.79
C LEU A 154 2.04 23.11 1.49
N ALA A 155 3.23 23.68 1.61
CA ALA A 155 4.15 23.96 0.51
C ALA A 155 4.71 22.65 -0.06
N ILE A 156 3.96 22.04 -0.99
CA ILE A 156 4.35 20.82 -1.66
C ILE A 156 4.98 21.18 -2.98
N LYS A 157 6.26 20.84 -3.15
CA LYS A 157 6.98 21.06 -4.40
C LYS A 157 6.56 20.03 -5.46
N GLY A 158 6.52 20.47 -6.71
CA GLY A 158 6.28 19.62 -7.87
C GLY A 158 4.83 19.17 -8.06
N ASN A 159 4.56 18.53 -9.20
CA ASN A 159 3.26 18.00 -9.58
C ASN A 159 3.37 16.51 -9.95
N ALA A 160 3.97 15.71 -9.09
CA ALA A 160 4.10 14.28 -9.31
C ALA A 160 2.73 13.60 -9.39
N ARG A 161 2.71 12.50 -10.14
CA ARG A 161 1.54 11.65 -10.29
C ARG A 161 1.20 10.96 -8.97
N LEU A 162 -0.09 10.84 -8.69
CA LEU A 162 -0.64 10.05 -7.58
C LEU A 162 -1.22 8.75 -8.14
N ARG A 163 -0.99 7.65 -7.43
CA ARG A 163 -1.40 6.30 -7.77
C ARG A 163 -2.42 5.79 -6.76
N HIS A 164 -3.45 5.09 -7.24
CA HIS A 164 -4.50 4.53 -6.40
C HIS A 164 -4.62 3.03 -6.65
N ALA A 165 -4.77 2.26 -5.57
CA ALA A 165 -5.01 0.81 -5.60
C ALA A 165 -6.28 0.48 -4.79
N VAL A 166 -7.05 -0.50 -5.26
CA VAL A 166 -8.31 -0.93 -4.65
C VAL A 166 -8.23 -2.40 -4.25
N GLU A 167 -8.41 -2.69 -2.96
CA GLU A 167 -8.58 -4.04 -2.43
C GLU A 167 -10.06 -4.36 -2.25
N ILE A 168 -10.52 -5.38 -2.97
CA ILE A 168 -11.88 -5.91 -2.90
C ILE A 168 -11.95 -7.14 -1.99
N ARG A 169 -13.10 -7.35 -1.34
CA ARG A 169 -13.33 -8.51 -0.46
C ARG A 169 -14.68 -9.20 -0.69
N HIS A 170 -15.39 -8.87 -1.79
CA HIS A 170 -16.67 -9.44 -2.15
C HIS A 170 -16.64 -9.92 -3.61
N GLU A 171 -17.23 -11.08 -3.88
CA GLU A 171 -17.22 -11.72 -5.19
C GLU A 171 -17.92 -10.93 -6.30
N SER A 172 -18.87 -10.04 -5.96
CA SER A 172 -19.55 -9.20 -6.96
C SER A 172 -18.63 -8.29 -7.78
N PHE A 173 -17.40 -8.09 -7.35
CA PHE A 173 -16.37 -7.36 -8.09
C PHE A 173 -15.69 -8.21 -9.18
N LEU A 174 -15.91 -9.53 -9.17
CA LEU A 174 -15.32 -10.44 -10.17
C LEU A 174 -16.10 -10.36 -11.49
N CYS A 175 -16.10 -9.20 -12.12
CA CYS A 175 -16.80 -8.96 -13.38
C CYS A 175 -16.01 -8.05 -14.30
N GLU A 176 -16.22 -8.22 -15.60
CA GLU A 176 -15.52 -7.45 -16.65
C GLU A 176 -15.77 -5.93 -16.51
N ALA A 177 -16.99 -5.54 -16.13
CA ALA A 177 -17.34 -4.11 -15.93
C ALA A 177 -16.42 -3.44 -14.92
N PHE A 178 -16.13 -4.12 -13.79
CA PHE A 178 -15.22 -3.57 -12.78
C PHE A 178 -13.78 -3.46 -13.30
N ILE A 179 -13.27 -4.48 -13.98
CA ILE A 179 -11.90 -4.46 -14.56
C ILE A 179 -11.77 -3.34 -15.59
N LYS A 180 -12.78 -3.16 -16.47
CA LYS A 180 -12.81 -2.06 -17.44
C LYS A 180 -12.82 -0.69 -16.75
N LEU A 181 -13.61 -0.56 -15.69
CA LEU A 181 -13.70 0.68 -14.91
C LEU A 181 -12.36 1.04 -14.25
N LEU A 182 -11.68 0.07 -13.63
CA LEU A 182 -10.33 0.27 -13.06
C LEU A 182 -9.33 0.71 -14.13
N ARG A 183 -9.31 0.05 -15.29
CA ARG A 183 -8.43 0.39 -16.42
C ARG A 183 -8.70 1.79 -16.96
N LYS A 184 -9.96 2.19 -17.12
CA LYS A 184 -10.38 3.54 -17.53
C LYS A 184 -9.81 4.61 -16.59
N HIS A 185 -9.89 4.39 -15.30
CA HIS A 185 -9.42 5.34 -14.28
C HIS A 185 -7.97 5.11 -13.81
N ARG A 186 -7.25 4.15 -14.41
CA ARG A 186 -5.85 3.82 -14.06
C ARG A 186 -5.65 3.52 -12.58
N VAL A 187 -6.61 2.82 -11.98
CA VAL A 187 -6.57 2.34 -10.60
C VAL A 187 -6.10 0.89 -10.58
N ALA A 188 -5.14 0.56 -9.75
CA ALA A 188 -4.64 -0.81 -9.63
C ALA A 188 -5.63 -1.68 -8.85
N LEU A 189 -5.92 -2.87 -9.36
CA LEU A 189 -6.54 -3.92 -8.55
C LEU A 189 -5.47 -4.54 -7.65
N VAL A 190 -5.76 -4.64 -6.36
CA VAL A 190 -4.85 -5.25 -5.40
C VAL A 190 -4.88 -6.77 -5.56
N VAL A 191 -3.73 -7.38 -5.75
CA VAL A 191 -3.55 -8.82 -5.62
C VAL A 191 -3.50 -9.16 -4.14
N ALA A 192 -4.61 -9.66 -3.59
CA ALA A 192 -4.77 -9.92 -2.16
C ALA A 192 -4.72 -11.42 -1.88
N ASP A 193 -3.56 -11.92 -1.42
CA ASP A 193 -3.46 -13.30 -0.94
C ASP A 193 -3.90 -13.37 0.52
N SER A 194 -5.03 -14.02 0.76
CA SER A 194 -5.73 -14.04 2.04
C SER A 194 -6.07 -15.45 2.53
N ALA A 195 -5.25 -16.45 2.17
CA ALA A 195 -5.51 -17.85 2.46
C ALA A 195 -6.94 -18.30 2.01
N GLY A 196 -7.38 -17.81 0.85
CA GLY A 196 -8.71 -18.13 0.28
C GLY A 196 -9.90 -17.41 0.93
N LYS A 197 -9.67 -16.49 1.87
CA LYS A 197 -10.75 -15.77 2.57
C LYS A 197 -11.50 -14.78 1.68
N TRP A 198 -10.79 -14.13 0.76
CA TRP A 198 -11.31 -13.14 -0.18
C TRP A 198 -10.80 -13.41 -1.58
N PRO A 199 -11.42 -12.81 -2.62
CA PRO A 199 -10.95 -12.99 -3.99
C PRO A 199 -9.47 -12.62 -4.15
N CYS A 200 -8.70 -13.53 -4.74
CA CYS A 200 -7.32 -13.29 -5.14
C CYS A 200 -7.24 -13.38 -6.67
N VAL A 201 -7.21 -12.24 -7.35
CA VAL A 201 -7.15 -12.15 -8.81
C VAL A 201 -5.98 -11.29 -9.22
N GLU A 202 -5.42 -11.59 -10.39
CA GLU A 202 -4.14 -11.05 -10.86
C GLU A 202 -4.31 -10.11 -12.08
N ASP A 203 -5.52 -9.59 -12.33
CA ASP A 203 -5.76 -8.65 -13.42
C ASP A 203 -4.96 -7.37 -13.24
N VAL A 204 -4.05 -7.09 -14.16
CA VAL A 204 -3.30 -5.84 -14.19
C VAL A 204 -4.18 -4.73 -14.79
N THR A 205 -4.45 -3.70 -14.01
CA THR A 205 -5.40 -2.63 -14.37
C THR A 205 -4.75 -1.24 -14.44
N ALA A 206 -3.51 -1.08 -13.97
CA ALA A 206 -2.76 0.17 -13.96
C ALA A 206 -1.32 0.02 -14.48
N ASP A 207 -0.53 1.07 -14.39
CA ASP A 207 0.89 1.08 -14.74
C ASP A 207 1.81 0.58 -13.61
N PHE A 208 1.22 0.10 -12.54
CA PHE A 208 1.90 -0.54 -11.41
C PHE A 208 1.04 -1.68 -10.86
N VAL A 209 1.64 -2.54 -10.07
CA VAL A 209 0.96 -3.62 -9.35
C VAL A 209 1.04 -3.35 -7.84
N TYR A 210 -0.05 -3.62 -7.13
CA TYR A 210 -0.12 -3.55 -5.69
C TYR A 210 -0.54 -4.91 -5.11
N MET A 211 0.25 -5.41 -4.18
CA MET A 211 0.02 -6.71 -3.56
C MET A 211 -0.14 -6.57 -2.05
N ARG A 212 -1.01 -7.38 -1.46
CA ARG A 212 -1.11 -7.56 -0.01
C ARG A 212 -1.13 -9.05 0.33
N LEU A 213 -0.18 -9.46 1.14
CA LEU A 213 0.06 -10.85 1.52
C LEU A 213 -0.34 -11.04 2.99
N HIS A 214 -1.54 -11.58 3.19
CA HIS A 214 -2.19 -11.67 4.50
C HIS A 214 -1.93 -13.01 5.23
N GLY A 215 -1.22 -13.94 4.62
CA GLY A 215 -0.91 -15.27 5.14
C GLY A 215 -1.07 -16.36 4.08
N ASP A 216 -0.17 -17.37 4.10
CA ASP A 216 -0.11 -18.45 3.10
C ASP A 216 -1.26 -19.48 3.29
N VAL A 217 -1.52 -19.87 4.54
CA VAL A 217 -2.48 -20.92 4.90
C VAL A 217 -3.56 -20.42 5.85
N GLU A 218 -3.21 -19.51 6.74
CA GLU A 218 -4.09 -18.94 7.74
C GLU A 218 -3.98 -17.41 7.74
N LEU A 219 -5.14 -16.76 7.65
CA LEU A 219 -5.25 -15.31 7.55
C LEU A 219 -4.58 -14.60 8.73
N TYR A 220 -3.70 -13.64 8.45
CA TYR A 220 -2.93 -12.80 9.39
C TYR A 220 -1.96 -13.54 10.30
N SER A 221 -1.98 -14.86 10.41
CA SER A 221 -1.24 -15.60 11.41
C SER A 221 -0.19 -16.57 10.86
N SER A 222 -0.31 -17.05 9.62
CA SER A 222 0.69 -17.92 9.01
C SER A 222 1.79 -17.13 8.30
N GLY A 223 3.04 -17.60 8.43
CA GLY A 223 4.16 -17.19 7.59
C GLY A 223 4.04 -17.79 6.19
N TYR A 224 4.81 -17.26 5.25
CA TYR A 224 4.91 -17.76 3.89
C TYR A 224 5.98 -18.85 3.76
N THR A 225 5.62 -19.98 3.14
CA THR A 225 6.57 -21.03 2.84
C THR A 225 7.61 -20.58 1.80
N ALA A 226 8.76 -21.24 1.75
CA ALA A 226 9.77 -20.97 0.73
C ALA A 226 9.24 -21.19 -0.70
N ARG A 227 8.28 -22.11 -0.89
CA ARG A 227 7.59 -22.36 -2.16
C ARG A 227 6.68 -21.19 -2.54
N ALA A 228 5.86 -20.69 -1.62
CA ALA A 228 4.98 -19.57 -1.83
C ALA A 228 5.77 -18.28 -2.15
N LEU A 229 6.85 -18.01 -1.40
CA LEU A 229 7.72 -16.86 -1.69
C LEU A 229 8.43 -16.98 -3.05
N ARG A 230 8.80 -18.20 -3.52
CA ARG A 230 9.32 -18.37 -4.89
C ARG A 230 8.27 -18.08 -5.94
N ARG A 231 7.03 -18.50 -5.74
CA ARG A 231 5.91 -18.19 -6.65
C ARG A 231 5.70 -16.67 -6.72
N TRP A 232 5.63 -15.97 -5.59
CA TRP A 232 5.45 -14.51 -5.56
C TRP A 232 6.65 -13.78 -6.17
N LYS A 233 7.89 -14.24 -5.94
CA LYS A 233 9.08 -13.73 -6.64
C LYS A 233 8.89 -13.74 -8.16
N GLN A 234 8.49 -14.89 -8.73
CA GLN A 234 8.28 -15.05 -10.18
C GLN A 234 7.20 -14.09 -10.70
N ARG A 235 6.06 -13.95 -10.01
CA ARG A 235 5.00 -12.99 -10.35
C ARG A 235 5.52 -11.56 -10.37
N ILE A 236 6.23 -11.16 -9.32
CA ILE A 236 6.80 -9.82 -9.18
C ILE A 236 7.77 -9.53 -10.33
N GLN A 237 8.65 -10.46 -10.67
CA GLN A 237 9.59 -10.30 -11.78
C GLN A 237 8.86 -10.15 -13.12
N GLN A 238 7.90 -11.01 -13.43
CA GLN A 238 7.11 -10.92 -14.65
C GLN A 238 6.35 -9.58 -14.76
N TRP A 239 5.69 -9.12 -13.71
CA TRP A 239 5.02 -7.82 -13.71
C TRP A 239 6.01 -6.67 -13.86
N SER A 240 7.18 -6.73 -13.21
CA SER A 240 8.21 -5.70 -13.32
C SER A 240 8.79 -5.59 -14.72
N GLU A 241 8.81 -6.69 -15.47
CA GLU A 241 9.21 -6.80 -16.87
C GLU A 241 8.09 -6.51 -17.87
N GLY A 242 6.93 -6.08 -17.39
CA GLY A 242 5.77 -5.75 -18.24
C GLY A 242 4.96 -6.94 -18.71
N THR A 243 5.27 -8.15 -18.26
CA THR A 243 4.60 -9.40 -18.63
C THR A 243 3.63 -9.85 -17.53
N GLN A 244 3.08 -11.05 -17.66
CA GLN A 244 2.19 -11.70 -16.71
C GLN A 244 2.34 -13.22 -16.84
N ALA A 245 2.10 -13.95 -15.76
CA ALA A 245 2.19 -15.39 -15.80
C ALA A 245 1.05 -16.04 -16.58
N ASP A 246 1.35 -17.13 -17.28
CA ASP A 246 0.37 -17.86 -18.09
C ASP A 246 -0.73 -18.52 -17.24
N ASP A 247 -0.41 -18.87 -15.99
CA ASP A 247 -1.33 -19.44 -15.00
C ASP A 247 -1.92 -18.38 -14.06
N ALA A 248 -1.93 -17.11 -14.45
CA ALA A 248 -2.53 -16.02 -13.67
C ALA A 248 -4.05 -16.22 -13.53
N HIS A 249 -4.56 -16.03 -12.32
CA HIS A 249 -5.99 -16.09 -12.05
C HIS A 249 -6.64 -14.75 -12.41
N LEU A 250 -7.34 -14.70 -13.54
CA LEU A 250 -7.90 -13.47 -14.11
C LEU A 250 -9.43 -13.49 -14.13
N VAL A 251 -10.03 -12.34 -13.87
CA VAL A 251 -11.45 -12.08 -14.14
C VAL A 251 -11.68 -11.88 -15.65
N VAL A 252 -10.77 -11.15 -16.30
CA VAL A 252 -10.83 -10.91 -17.75
C VAL A 252 -9.65 -11.61 -18.40
N PRO A 253 -9.87 -12.77 -19.06
CA PRO A 253 -8.80 -13.48 -19.76
C PRO A 253 -8.13 -12.61 -20.83
N GLY A 254 -6.82 -12.78 -20.97
CA GLY A 254 -6.03 -12.11 -21.99
C GLY A 254 -4.76 -11.44 -21.43
N PRO A 255 -3.91 -10.90 -22.32
CA PRO A 255 -2.67 -10.26 -21.90
C PRO A 255 -2.95 -8.96 -21.11
N PRO A 256 -2.05 -8.61 -20.20
CA PRO A 256 -2.14 -7.33 -19.51
C PRO A 256 -1.98 -6.17 -20.49
N PRO A 257 -2.44 -4.95 -20.14
CA PRO A 257 -2.19 -3.75 -20.95
C PRO A 257 -0.68 -3.62 -21.27
N ARG A 258 -0.34 -3.44 -22.54
CA ARG A 258 1.06 -3.46 -23.00
C ARG A 258 1.90 -2.37 -22.31
N ARG A 259 3.00 -2.77 -21.67
CA ARG A 259 4.00 -1.91 -21.06
C ARG A 259 5.37 -2.58 -21.06
N ALA A 260 6.43 -1.77 -21.17
CA ALA A 260 7.80 -2.27 -21.11
C ALA A 260 8.22 -2.66 -19.68
N ALA A 261 7.65 -2.02 -18.68
CA ALA A 261 7.94 -2.25 -17.26
C ALA A 261 6.80 -1.75 -16.37
N ARG A 262 6.67 -2.27 -15.13
CA ARG A 262 5.74 -1.81 -14.09
C ARG A 262 6.41 -1.80 -12.74
N ASP A 263 6.15 -0.77 -11.97
CA ASP A 263 6.51 -0.78 -10.55
C ASP A 263 5.63 -1.78 -9.79
N VAL A 264 6.22 -2.44 -8.81
CA VAL A 264 5.51 -3.41 -7.96
C VAL A 264 5.64 -3.02 -6.50
N TYR A 265 4.52 -2.92 -5.81
CA TYR A 265 4.43 -2.66 -4.37
C TYR A 265 3.82 -3.88 -3.69
N CYS A 266 4.55 -4.50 -2.77
CA CYS A 266 4.11 -5.71 -2.07
C CYS A 266 4.25 -5.54 -0.56
N TYR A 267 3.14 -5.67 0.15
CA TYR A 267 3.09 -5.49 1.60
C TYR A 267 2.58 -6.75 2.30
N PHE A 268 3.38 -7.22 3.24
CA PHE A 268 3.00 -8.31 4.14
C PHE A 268 2.13 -7.76 5.28
N ASP A 269 0.97 -8.37 5.47
CA ASP A 269 -0.05 -8.01 6.47
C ASP A 269 -0.35 -9.21 7.41
N ASN A 270 0.57 -10.19 7.48
CA ASN A 270 0.56 -11.32 8.41
C ASN A 270 1.37 -10.98 9.67
N ASP A 271 0.96 -9.92 10.35
CA ASP A 271 1.65 -9.25 11.45
C ASP A 271 1.57 -10.00 12.78
N GLN A 272 0.62 -10.92 12.95
CA GLN A 272 0.57 -11.81 14.11
C GLN A 272 1.84 -12.67 14.16
N LYS A 273 2.42 -12.83 15.36
CA LYS A 273 3.66 -13.59 15.57
C LYS A 273 4.88 -13.07 14.78
N ALA A 274 4.90 -11.80 14.42
CA ALA A 274 5.99 -11.13 13.70
C ALA A 274 6.38 -11.75 12.34
N HIS A 275 5.48 -12.48 11.67
CA HIS A 275 5.81 -13.11 10.38
C HIS A 275 6.09 -12.09 9.28
N ALA A 276 5.30 -11.00 9.21
CA ALA A 276 5.38 -10.00 8.15
C ALA A 276 6.80 -9.46 7.90
N PRO A 277 7.55 -8.96 8.88
CA PRO A 277 8.88 -8.42 8.62
C PRO A 277 9.89 -9.47 8.18
N TYR A 278 9.80 -10.70 8.69
CA TYR A 278 10.68 -11.79 8.26
C TYR A 278 10.36 -12.28 6.85
N ASP A 279 9.08 -12.37 6.49
CA ASP A 279 8.65 -12.77 5.15
C ASP A 279 9.02 -11.70 4.11
N ALA A 280 8.86 -10.42 4.44
CA ALA A 280 9.28 -9.31 3.59
C ALA A 280 10.80 -9.37 3.33
N ARG A 281 11.62 -9.57 4.36
CA ARG A 281 13.07 -9.72 4.19
C ARG A 281 13.45 -10.93 3.35
N ARG A 282 12.83 -12.09 3.58
CA ARG A 282 13.07 -13.29 2.78
C ARG A 282 12.72 -13.10 1.30
N LEU A 283 11.68 -12.31 1.02
CA LEU A 283 11.31 -11.98 -0.36
C LEU A 283 12.29 -10.98 -0.98
N LEU A 284 12.74 -9.96 -0.24
CA LEU A 284 13.78 -9.03 -0.66
C LEU A 284 15.09 -9.77 -1.02
N GLN A 285 15.53 -10.69 -0.17
CA GLN A 285 16.70 -11.55 -0.43
C GLN A 285 16.53 -12.39 -1.70
N LYS A 286 15.35 -12.99 -1.89
CA LYS A 286 15.08 -13.77 -3.12
C LYS A 286 15.08 -12.92 -4.40
N LEU A 287 14.77 -11.64 -4.29
CA LEU A 287 14.77 -10.67 -5.39
C LEU A 287 16.13 -9.97 -5.54
N SER A 288 17.11 -10.24 -4.66
CA SER A 288 18.41 -9.55 -4.58
C SER A 288 18.28 -8.05 -4.38
N LEU A 289 17.33 -7.65 -3.51
CA LEU A 289 17.02 -6.25 -3.15
C LEU A 289 17.35 -5.94 -1.69
N ASP A 290 18.10 -6.80 -1.01
CA ASP A 290 18.47 -6.67 0.40
C ASP A 290 19.80 -5.96 0.63
N HIS A 291 20.54 -5.63 -0.42
CA HIS A 291 21.87 -5.01 -0.35
C HIS A 291 21.87 -3.56 0.19
N GLU A 292 20.73 -2.88 0.16
CA GLU A 292 20.58 -1.53 0.72
C GLU A 292 20.02 -1.52 2.15
N LEU A 293 19.71 -2.70 2.72
CA LEU A 293 19.14 -2.79 4.05
C LEU A 293 20.23 -2.66 5.12
N MET A 294 19.94 -1.88 6.15
CA MET A 294 20.94 -1.43 7.15
C MET A 294 20.71 -2.06 8.54
N THR A 295 19.58 -2.72 8.76
CA THR A 295 19.27 -3.35 10.05
C THR A 295 18.89 -4.82 9.87
N GLU A 296 19.24 -5.64 10.85
CA GLU A 296 18.85 -7.04 10.92
C GLU A 296 17.78 -7.25 12.00
N PRO A 297 16.72 -8.03 11.72
CA PRO A 297 15.69 -8.35 12.70
C PRO A 297 16.28 -8.87 14.02
N GLY A 298 15.84 -8.31 15.14
CA GLY A 298 16.29 -8.69 16.48
C GLY A 298 17.70 -8.23 16.87
N MET A 299 18.47 -7.65 15.95
CA MET A 299 19.85 -7.20 16.19
C MET A 299 19.87 -5.70 16.53
N VAL A 300 20.68 -5.36 17.52
CA VAL A 300 20.95 -3.93 17.81
C VAL A 300 21.76 -3.35 16.65
N PRO A 301 21.30 -2.23 16.04
CA PRO A 301 22.04 -1.62 14.93
C PRO A 301 23.46 -1.20 15.36
N GLU A 302 24.43 -1.44 14.48
CA GLU A 302 25.84 -1.03 14.71
C GLU A 302 26.01 0.48 14.57
N VAL A 303 25.10 1.16 13.87
CA VAL A 303 25.11 2.60 13.63
C VAL A 303 23.85 3.22 14.21
N ALA A 304 23.90 4.48 14.62
CA ALA A 304 22.72 5.21 15.07
C ALA A 304 21.64 5.24 13.98
N LEU A 305 20.38 5.02 14.37
CA LEU A 305 19.23 5.00 13.48
C LEU A 305 18.89 6.40 12.97
#